data_6b28cc06559a7c8cb2e2db9625bc8755
#
_entry.id   6b28cc06559a7c8cb2e2db9625bc8755
#
_cell.length_a   1.000
_cell.length_b   1.000
_cell.length_c   1.000
_cell.angle_alpha   90.00
_cell.angle_beta   90.00
_cell.angle_gamma   90.00
#
_symmetry.space_group_name_H-M   'P 1'
#
loop_
_entity.id
_entity.type
_entity.pdbx_description
1 polymer ?
#
loop_
_entity_poly.entity_id
_entity_poly.type
_entity_poly.pdbx_seq_one_letter_code
_entity_poly.pdbx_strand_id
1 'polypeptide(L)'
;MEYTEKSLIHNNRIVMHEWEDDMMKKHAEIVCENGGDILEVGFGMGISADYIQKQDIKSHTIIENDEVVYEKLIEWAKDKSNVEIIFGDWQNSLPDKKFDGIFIDTWGESKISFLFPLMILKCCDIGTIVSFFNQITEPETRFKNIFKSSKLDFFKVKVDIPNYVDYLSSNESKYYYAPRWIVSQSDTKENFMKYMASEDNK
;
A
#
# COMPACT_ATOMS: atom_id res chain seq x y z
N MET A 1 10.12 10.95 -12.14
CA MET A 1 10.68 10.87 -10.77
C MET A 1 12.19 11.09 -10.79
N GLU A 2 12.78 11.50 -9.67
CA GLU A 2 14.22 11.72 -9.52
C GLU A 2 14.68 11.11 -8.18
N TYR A 3 15.75 10.30 -8.22
CA TYR A 3 16.35 9.73 -7.02
C TYR A 3 17.47 10.61 -6.49
N THR A 4 17.49 10.79 -5.17
CA THR A 4 18.65 11.27 -4.41
C THR A 4 19.23 10.11 -3.60
N GLU A 5 20.25 10.35 -2.80
CA GLU A 5 20.80 9.35 -1.89
C GLU A 5 19.77 8.83 -0.86
N LYS A 6 18.81 9.69 -0.47
CA LYS A 6 17.88 9.44 0.66
C LYS A 6 16.40 9.54 0.31
N SER A 7 16.08 10.00 -0.90
CA SER A 7 14.71 10.33 -1.25
C SER A 7 14.39 10.04 -2.71
N LEU A 8 13.11 9.80 -2.96
CA LEU A 8 12.48 9.88 -4.27
C LEU A 8 11.70 11.19 -4.35
N ILE A 9 11.93 11.98 -5.42
CA ILE A 9 11.38 13.32 -5.58
C ILE A 9 10.61 13.41 -6.90
N HIS A 10 9.47 14.10 -6.89
CA HIS A 10 8.72 14.49 -8.09
C HIS A 10 8.32 15.97 -8.01
N ASN A 11 8.72 16.75 -9.05
CA ASN A 11 8.41 18.18 -9.11
C ASN A 11 8.77 18.95 -7.81
N ASN A 12 9.96 18.72 -7.29
CA ASN A 12 10.49 19.30 -6.03
C ASN A 12 9.70 18.90 -4.76
N ARG A 13 8.88 17.85 -4.81
CA ARG A 13 8.21 17.28 -3.64
C ARG A 13 8.78 15.92 -3.33
N ILE A 14 8.95 15.63 -2.06
CA ILE A 14 9.34 14.29 -1.60
C ILE A 14 8.15 13.36 -1.80
N VAL A 15 8.40 12.26 -2.50
CA VAL A 15 7.44 11.17 -2.71
C VAL A 15 7.67 10.08 -1.68
N MET A 16 8.93 9.74 -1.42
CA MET A 16 9.36 8.74 -0.45
C MET A 16 10.74 9.09 0.11
N HIS A 17 11.02 8.71 1.34
CA HIS A 17 12.29 9.00 1.99
C HIS A 17 12.73 7.85 2.91
N GLU A 18 14.05 7.70 3.14
CA GLU A 18 14.64 6.64 3.97
C GLU A 18 14.08 6.56 5.41
N TRP A 19 13.55 7.67 5.96
CA TRP A 19 12.97 7.67 7.31
C TRP A 19 11.68 6.82 7.42
N GLU A 20 11.08 6.43 6.29
CA GLU A 20 9.86 5.61 6.24
C GLU A 20 10.15 4.11 6.46
N ASP A 21 11.40 3.73 6.68
CA ASP A 21 11.86 2.34 6.80
C ASP A 21 11.02 1.49 7.76
N ASP A 22 10.82 1.95 9.00
CA ASP A 22 10.03 1.22 10.00
C ASP A 22 8.55 1.09 9.61
N MET A 23 8.01 2.06 8.88
CA MET A 23 6.64 2.02 8.36
C MET A 23 6.50 0.97 7.27
N MET A 24 7.41 0.99 6.27
CA MET A 24 7.42 0.05 5.15
C MET A 24 7.66 -1.38 5.63
N LYS A 25 8.57 -1.54 6.62
CA LYS A 25 8.77 -2.82 7.30
C LYS A 25 7.46 -3.35 7.91
N LYS A 26 6.71 -2.49 8.61
CA LYS A 26 5.45 -2.90 9.24
C LYS A 26 4.40 -3.31 8.21
N HIS A 27 4.27 -2.57 7.10
CA HIS A 27 3.37 -2.95 6.00
C HIS A 27 3.73 -4.31 5.40
N ALA A 28 5.03 -4.55 5.15
CA ALA A 28 5.52 -5.83 4.66
C ALA A 28 5.21 -6.99 5.62
N GLU A 29 5.46 -6.81 6.92
CA GLU A 29 5.10 -7.79 7.95
C GLU A 29 3.60 -8.12 7.93
N ILE A 30 2.74 -7.11 7.82
CA ILE A 30 1.28 -7.27 7.79
C ILE A 30 0.83 -8.08 6.59
N VAL A 31 1.23 -7.69 5.37
CA VAL A 31 0.72 -8.35 4.16
C VAL A 31 1.30 -9.74 3.95
N CYS A 32 2.42 -10.04 4.58
CA CYS A 32 3.06 -11.36 4.50
C CYS A 32 2.67 -12.32 5.66
N GLU A 33 1.73 -11.95 6.55
CA GLU A 33 1.32 -12.79 7.69
C GLU A 33 0.89 -14.22 7.28
N ASN A 34 0.26 -14.36 6.13
CA ASN A 34 -0.17 -15.65 5.58
C ASN A 34 0.86 -16.28 4.62
N GLY A 35 1.97 -15.60 4.33
CA GLY A 35 2.86 -15.99 3.24
C GLY A 35 2.16 -15.93 1.89
N GLY A 36 2.49 -16.87 0.98
CA GLY A 36 1.79 -17.05 -0.29
C GLY A 36 2.15 -16.03 -1.36
N ASP A 37 1.17 -15.69 -2.18
CA ASP A 37 1.34 -14.76 -3.32
C ASP A 37 1.07 -13.32 -2.86
N ILE A 38 2.03 -12.41 -3.03
CA ILE A 38 1.95 -11.01 -2.58
C ILE A 38 1.87 -10.07 -3.78
N LEU A 39 0.97 -9.09 -3.71
CA LEU A 39 0.90 -7.95 -4.63
C LEU A 39 1.37 -6.68 -3.94
N GLU A 40 2.26 -5.95 -4.57
CA GLU A 40 2.67 -4.61 -4.19
C GLU A 40 2.31 -3.62 -5.30
N VAL A 41 1.65 -2.52 -4.94
CA VAL A 41 1.27 -1.45 -5.87
C VAL A 41 2.02 -0.18 -5.50
N GLY A 42 2.94 0.20 -6.39
CA GLY A 42 3.94 1.24 -6.16
C GLY A 42 5.24 0.65 -5.58
N PHE A 43 6.36 0.89 -6.26
CA PHE A 43 7.68 0.40 -5.83
C PHE A 43 8.46 1.46 -5.06
N GLY A 44 8.38 2.72 -5.50
CA GLY A 44 9.07 3.83 -4.88
C GLY A 44 10.58 3.61 -4.77
N MET A 45 11.11 3.62 -3.56
CA MET A 45 12.52 3.34 -3.27
C MET A 45 12.81 1.84 -3.05
N GLY A 46 11.81 0.98 -3.11
CA GLY A 46 11.93 -0.47 -2.90
C GLY A 46 12.07 -0.89 -1.44
N ILE A 47 11.82 0.00 -0.49
CA ILE A 47 11.99 -0.32 0.95
C ILE A 47 11.02 -1.42 1.39
N SER A 48 9.74 -1.29 1.06
CA SER A 48 8.72 -2.32 1.33
C SER A 48 9.03 -3.62 0.59
N ALA A 49 9.42 -3.52 -0.68
CA ALA A 49 9.79 -4.66 -1.51
C ALA A 49 10.95 -5.47 -0.92
N ASP A 50 11.97 -4.80 -0.36
CA ASP A 50 13.08 -5.45 0.33
C ASP A 50 12.63 -6.18 1.60
N TYR A 51 11.67 -5.62 2.35
CA TYR A 51 11.12 -6.29 3.53
C TYR A 51 10.17 -7.44 3.18
N ILE A 52 9.38 -7.32 2.12
CA ILE A 52 8.53 -8.41 1.60
C ILE A 52 9.40 -9.59 1.16
N GLN A 53 10.51 -9.35 0.46
CA GLN A 53 11.43 -10.41 0.03
C GLN A 53 12.18 -11.10 1.17
N LYS A 54 12.21 -10.53 2.36
CA LYS A 54 12.76 -11.17 3.57
C LYS A 54 11.76 -12.09 4.28
N GLN A 55 10.48 -12.09 3.87
CA GLN A 55 9.44 -12.94 4.43
C GLN A 55 9.38 -14.29 3.70
N ASP A 56 8.73 -15.27 4.32
CA ASP A 56 8.46 -16.58 3.70
C ASP A 56 7.25 -16.48 2.76
N ILE A 57 7.50 -16.06 1.53
CA ILE A 57 6.49 -15.84 0.49
C ILE A 57 6.74 -16.74 -0.71
N LYS A 58 5.68 -17.05 -1.46
CA LYS A 58 5.74 -17.86 -2.68
C LYS A 58 6.08 -17.02 -3.91
N SER A 59 5.42 -15.88 -4.08
CA SER A 59 5.68 -14.94 -5.18
C SER A 59 5.40 -13.51 -4.77
N HIS A 60 6.02 -12.56 -5.49
CA HIS A 60 5.86 -11.13 -5.30
C HIS A 60 5.61 -10.47 -6.65
N THR A 61 4.40 -9.98 -6.88
CA THR A 61 4.04 -9.20 -8.08
C THR A 61 4.06 -7.71 -7.74
N ILE A 62 4.76 -6.90 -8.53
CA ILE A 62 4.91 -5.46 -8.29
C ILE A 62 4.39 -4.68 -9.50
N ILE A 63 3.51 -3.70 -9.28
CA ILE A 63 2.99 -2.80 -10.30
C ILE A 63 3.58 -1.41 -10.08
N GLU A 64 4.18 -0.83 -11.13
CA GLU A 64 4.76 0.51 -11.09
C GLU A 64 4.45 1.26 -12.39
N ASN A 65 4.12 2.55 -12.32
CA ASN A 65 3.72 3.35 -13.48
C ASN A 65 4.71 4.46 -13.87
N ASP A 66 5.65 4.82 -13.01
CA ASP A 66 6.70 5.79 -13.35
C ASP A 66 7.87 5.09 -14.02
N GLU A 67 8.28 5.56 -15.20
CA GLU A 67 9.35 4.94 -16.01
C GLU A 67 10.68 4.89 -15.27
N VAL A 68 11.04 5.94 -14.54
CA VAL A 68 12.32 6.03 -13.81
C VAL A 68 12.34 5.04 -12.63
N VAL A 69 11.22 4.94 -11.92
CA VAL A 69 11.05 3.98 -10.81
C VAL A 69 11.02 2.56 -11.35
N TYR A 70 10.35 2.33 -12.48
CA TYR A 70 10.27 1.00 -13.11
C TYR A 70 11.63 0.51 -13.60
N GLU A 71 12.51 1.38 -14.12
CA GLU A 71 13.90 1.01 -14.47
C GLU A 71 14.68 0.53 -13.23
N LYS A 72 14.49 1.18 -12.08
CA LYS A 72 15.06 0.72 -10.80
C LYS A 72 14.49 -0.61 -10.34
N LEU A 73 13.18 -0.80 -10.51
CA LEU A 73 12.50 -2.07 -10.21
C LEU A 73 13.05 -3.21 -11.08
N ILE A 74 13.26 -3.01 -12.38
CA ILE A 74 13.89 -4.00 -13.27
C ILE A 74 15.27 -4.42 -12.72
N GLU A 75 16.11 -3.45 -12.35
CA GLU A 75 17.44 -3.74 -11.81
C GLU A 75 17.35 -4.52 -10.49
N TRP A 76 16.48 -4.08 -9.58
CA TRP A 76 16.25 -4.72 -8.28
C TRP A 76 15.72 -6.16 -8.41
N ALA A 77 14.89 -6.44 -9.43
CA ALA A 77 14.26 -7.75 -9.63
C ALA A 77 15.17 -8.80 -10.29
N LYS A 78 16.30 -8.41 -10.90
CA LYS A 78 17.13 -9.28 -11.75
C LYS A 78 17.49 -10.64 -11.14
N ASP A 79 17.82 -10.67 -9.86
CA ASP A 79 18.28 -11.86 -9.15
C ASP A 79 17.18 -12.56 -8.33
N LYS A 80 15.92 -12.17 -8.52
CA LYS A 80 14.78 -12.64 -7.73
C LYS A 80 13.84 -13.48 -8.59
N SER A 81 13.94 -14.80 -8.49
CA SER A 81 13.18 -15.73 -9.34
C SER A 81 11.68 -15.80 -9.02
N ASN A 82 11.26 -15.27 -7.85
CA ASN A 82 9.87 -15.25 -7.41
C ASN A 82 9.20 -13.88 -7.59
N VAL A 83 9.85 -12.94 -8.31
CA VAL A 83 9.32 -11.58 -8.56
C VAL A 83 8.79 -11.48 -9.98
N GLU A 84 7.57 -10.97 -10.11
CA GLU A 84 6.92 -10.55 -11.36
C GLU A 84 6.73 -9.02 -11.33
N ILE A 85 7.09 -8.33 -12.41
CA ILE A 85 6.96 -6.87 -12.50
C ILE A 85 6.02 -6.48 -13.63
N ILE A 86 5.14 -5.52 -13.38
CA ILE A 86 4.15 -5.02 -14.33
C ILE A 86 4.33 -3.50 -14.46
N PHE A 87 4.60 -3.04 -15.68
CA PHE A 87 4.60 -1.61 -15.98
C PHE A 87 3.19 -1.13 -16.32
N GLY A 88 2.71 -0.12 -15.62
CA GLY A 88 1.43 0.52 -15.92
C GLY A 88 0.70 1.08 -14.71
N ASP A 89 -0.34 1.85 -14.99
CA ASP A 89 -1.26 2.32 -13.98
C ASP A 89 -2.02 1.12 -13.38
N TRP A 90 -1.90 0.92 -12.07
CA TRP A 90 -2.48 -0.22 -11.36
C TRP A 90 -3.98 -0.37 -11.58
N GLN A 91 -4.72 0.74 -11.78
CA GLN A 91 -6.17 0.73 -12.03
C GLN A 91 -6.53 -0.10 -13.28
N ASN A 92 -5.63 -0.12 -14.26
CA ASN A 92 -5.79 -0.83 -15.53
C ASN A 92 -4.94 -2.10 -15.63
N SER A 93 -3.93 -2.25 -14.75
CA SER A 93 -2.90 -3.27 -14.85
C SER A 93 -3.00 -4.37 -13.78
N LEU A 94 -4.04 -4.32 -12.92
CA LEU A 94 -4.26 -5.37 -11.93
C LEU A 94 -4.44 -6.73 -12.62
N PRO A 95 -3.62 -7.74 -12.29
CA PRO A 95 -3.70 -9.07 -12.90
C PRO A 95 -5.00 -9.80 -12.54
N ASP A 96 -5.42 -10.71 -13.39
CA ASP A 96 -6.52 -11.64 -13.11
C ASP A 96 -6.02 -12.82 -12.27
N LYS A 97 -5.61 -12.51 -11.05
CA LYS A 97 -5.02 -13.42 -10.07
C LYS A 97 -5.47 -13.02 -8.67
N LYS A 98 -5.58 -13.99 -7.76
CA LYS A 98 -5.81 -13.77 -6.34
C LYS A 98 -4.50 -13.76 -5.58
N PHE A 99 -4.43 -12.94 -4.52
CA PHE A 99 -3.26 -12.79 -3.69
C PHE A 99 -3.61 -13.03 -2.22
N ASP A 100 -2.65 -13.54 -1.46
CA ASP A 100 -2.77 -13.76 -0.02
C ASP A 100 -2.53 -12.47 0.76
N GLY A 101 -1.66 -11.59 0.23
CA GLY A 101 -1.38 -10.27 0.77
C GLY A 101 -1.28 -9.20 -0.31
N ILE A 102 -1.75 -7.98 0.00
CA ILE A 102 -1.70 -6.83 -0.92
C ILE A 102 -1.23 -5.59 -0.16
N PHE A 103 -0.15 -4.96 -0.63
CA PHE A 103 0.29 -3.65 -0.18
C PHE A 103 0.05 -2.58 -1.24
N ILE A 104 -0.47 -1.42 -0.84
CA ILE A 104 -0.78 -0.31 -1.74
C ILE A 104 -0.12 0.94 -1.22
N ASP A 105 0.84 1.46 -1.98
CA ASP A 105 1.52 2.72 -1.73
C ASP A 105 1.65 3.51 -3.03
N THR A 106 0.68 4.37 -3.30
CA THR A 106 0.61 5.20 -4.50
C THR A 106 0.68 6.67 -4.17
N TRP A 107 1.44 7.44 -4.96
CA TRP A 107 1.62 8.87 -4.77
C TRP A 107 0.75 9.69 -5.73
N GLY A 108 0.18 10.81 -5.23
CA GLY A 108 -0.57 11.77 -6.04
C GLY A 108 -2.04 11.46 -6.27
N GLU A 109 -2.57 10.37 -5.74
CA GLU A 109 -3.92 9.87 -6.01
C GLU A 109 -4.97 10.27 -4.95
N SER A 110 -5.00 11.52 -4.53
CA SER A 110 -5.88 12.00 -3.47
C SER A 110 -7.39 11.76 -3.67
N LYS A 111 -7.83 11.49 -4.92
CA LYS A 111 -9.24 11.23 -5.24
C LYS A 111 -9.63 9.76 -5.31
N ILE A 112 -8.66 8.85 -5.33
CA ILE A 112 -8.89 7.41 -5.58
C ILE A 112 -8.86 6.59 -4.29
N SER A 113 -8.39 7.15 -3.20
CA SER A 113 -8.30 6.45 -1.90
C SER A 113 -9.61 5.81 -1.43
N PHE A 114 -10.76 6.31 -1.89
CA PHE A 114 -12.08 5.71 -1.58
C PHE A 114 -12.47 4.57 -2.53
N LEU A 115 -11.91 4.52 -3.74
CA LEU A 115 -12.27 3.52 -4.74
C LEU A 115 -11.34 2.31 -4.75
N PHE A 116 -10.14 2.42 -4.14
CA PHE A 116 -9.19 1.32 -4.15
C PHE A 116 -9.75 0.00 -3.60
N PRO A 117 -10.59 -0.03 -2.53
CA PRO A 117 -11.15 -1.29 -2.06
C PRO A 117 -11.96 -2.01 -3.12
N LEU A 118 -12.75 -1.26 -3.93
CA LEU A 118 -13.56 -1.83 -5.00
C LEU A 118 -12.71 -2.47 -6.11
N MET A 119 -11.60 -1.82 -6.43
CA MET A 119 -10.70 -2.27 -7.48
C MET A 119 -9.86 -3.47 -7.02
N ILE A 120 -9.33 -3.38 -5.81
CA ILE A 120 -8.48 -4.41 -5.22
C ILE A 120 -9.24 -5.71 -4.93
N LEU A 121 -10.55 -5.64 -4.61
CA LEU A 121 -11.36 -6.84 -4.34
C LEU A 121 -11.35 -7.87 -5.48
N LYS A 122 -11.11 -7.45 -6.73
CA LYS A 122 -10.96 -8.42 -7.82
C LYS A 122 -9.74 -9.33 -7.65
N CYS A 123 -8.71 -8.85 -6.93
CA CYS A 123 -7.48 -9.58 -6.62
C CYS A 123 -7.50 -10.26 -5.26
N CYS A 124 -8.63 -10.22 -4.52
CA CYS A 124 -8.76 -10.77 -3.17
C CYS A 124 -9.64 -12.01 -3.14
N ASP A 125 -9.31 -12.93 -2.23
CA ASP A 125 -10.20 -13.94 -1.69
C ASP A 125 -10.54 -13.63 -0.22
N ILE A 126 -11.47 -14.38 0.36
CA ILE A 126 -11.74 -14.29 1.80
C ILE A 126 -10.46 -14.68 2.57
N GLY A 127 -10.02 -13.79 3.45
CA GLY A 127 -8.78 -13.98 4.20
C GLY A 127 -7.58 -13.23 3.65
N THR A 128 -7.64 -12.69 2.41
CA THR A 128 -6.58 -11.81 1.89
C THR A 128 -6.32 -10.66 2.86
N ILE A 129 -5.06 -10.39 3.15
CA ILE A 129 -4.65 -9.28 4.02
C ILE A 129 -4.23 -8.10 3.15
N VAL A 130 -4.89 -6.96 3.33
CA VAL A 130 -4.58 -5.72 2.62
C VAL A 130 -4.04 -4.70 3.60
N SER A 131 -2.93 -4.08 3.23
CA SER A 131 -2.38 -2.90 3.89
C SER A 131 -2.16 -1.78 2.88
N PHE A 132 -2.22 -0.54 3.33
CA PHE A 132 -2.06 0.61 2.45
C PHE A 132 -1.38 1.75 3.19
N PHE A 133 -0.63 2.57 2.44
CA PHE A 133 -0.04 3.77 3.01
C PHE A 133 -1.14 4.71 3.51
N ASN A 134 -1.05 5.06 4.77
CA ASN A 134 -2.01 5.93 5.44
C ASN A 134 -1.34 7.27 5.76
N GLN A 135 -1.76 8.33 5.09
CA GLN A 135 -1.24 9.69 5.34
C GLN A 135 -1.58 10.24 6.72
N ILE A 136 -2.38 9.50 7.49
CA ILE A 136 -2.91 9.93 8.78
C ILE A 136 -2.12 9.26 9.90
N THR A 137 -1.63 10.06 10.82
CA THR A 137 -0.84 9.62 11.97
C THR A 137 -1.67 9.11 13.15
N GLU A 138 -3.01 9.01 12.98
CA GLU A 138 -3.95 8.45 13.94
C GLU A 138 -4.90 7.44 13.26
N PRO A 139 -5.44 6.44 14.01
CA PRO A 139 -6.45 5.53 13.44
C PRO A 139 -7.67 6.30 12.99
N GLU A 140 -7.92 6.37 11.69
CA GLU A 140 -9.00 7.17 11.17
C GLU A 140 -10.36 6.47 11.26
N THR A 141 -11.34 7.17 11.81
CA THR A 141 -12.72 6.68 11.92
C THR A 141 -13.40 6.52 10.55
N ARG A 142 -12.96 7.27 9.53
CA ARG A 142 -13.43 7.18 8.14
C ARG A 142 -13.22 5.78 7.57
N PHE A 143 -12.03 5.23 7.72
CA PHE A 143 -11.75 3.85 7.28
C PHE A 143 -12.59 2.83 8.03
N LYS A 144 -12.82 3.02 9.33
CA LYS A 144 -13.72 2.16 10.11
C LYS A 144 -15.15 2.20 9.59
N ASN A 145 -15.59 3.32 9.04
CA ASN A 145 -16.91 3.45 8.44
C ASN A 145 -17.02 2.76 7.08
N ILE A 146 -15.98 2.87 6.25
CA ILE A 146 -15.89 2.17 4.95
C ILE A 146 -15.85 0.66 5.14
N PHE A 147 -15.09 0.18 6.12
CA PHE A 147 -14.87 -1.23 6.41
C PHE A 147 -15.73 -1.74 7.60
N LYS A 148 -16.96 -1.24 7.78
CA LYS A 148 -17.84 -1.55 8.93
C LYS A 148 -18.03 -3.02 9.23
N SER A 149 -18.01 -3.84 8.19
CA SER A 149 -18.19 -5.29 8.27
C SER A 149 -16.87 -6.06 8.30
N SER A 150 -15.74 -5.36 8.13
CA SER A 150 -14.42 -5.93 7.91
C SER A 150 -13.56 -5.87 9.17
N LYS A 151 -12.63 -6.78 9.26
CA LYS A 151 -11.59 -6.75 10.30
C LYS A 151 -10.51 -5.75 9.89
N LEU A 152 -10.71 -4.48 10.22
CA LEU A 152 -9.72 -3.42 10.05
C LEU A 152 -9.08 -3.10 11.40
N ASP A 153 -7.82 -3.41 11.54
CA ASP A 153 -6.97 -3.09 12.66
C ASP A 153 -5.92 -2.04 12.27
N PHE A 154 -5.31 -1.39 13.27
CA PHE A 154 -4.21 -0.47 13.07
C PHE A 154 -3.04 -0.82 13.98
N PHE A 155 -1.87 -1.02 13.38
CA PHE A 155 -0.64 -1.33 14.11
C PHE A 155 0.18 -0.07 14.31
N LYS A 156 0.45 0.24 15.57
CA LYS A 156 1.20 1.42 15.98
C LYS A 156 2.68 1.20 15.74
N VAL A 157 3.30 2.06 14.95
CA VAL A 157 4.73 2.07 14.64
C VAL A 157 5.33 3.35 15.22
N LYS A 158 6.43 3.24 15.94
CA LYS A 158 7.18 4.41 16.38
C LYS A 158 7.97 4.95 15.20
N VAL A 159 7.85 6.23 14.95
CA VAL A 159 8.50 6.92 13.84
C VAL A 159 9.18 8.20 14.33
N ASP A 160 10.21 8.62 13.61
CA ASP A 160 10.86 9.91 13.80
C ASP A 160 10.65 10.75 12.54
N ILE A 161 9.51 11.47 12.50
CA ILE A 161 9.07 12.20 11.31
C ILE A 161 9.87 13.50 11.22
N PRO A 162 10.67 13.70 10.15
CA PRO A 162 11.40 14.95 9.97
C PRO A 162 10.48 16.15 9.79
N ASN A 163 10.92 17.32 10.24
CA ASN A 163 10.14 18.57 10.21
C ASN A 163 9.75 19.03 8.79
N TYR A 164 10.45 18.56 7.76
CA TYR A 164 10.18 18.91 6.36
C TYR A 164 9.10 18.04 5.69
N VAL A 165 8.59 17.02 6.39
CA VAL A 165 7.52 16.15 5.86
C VAL A 165 6.21 16.90 5.88
N ASP A 166 5.54 16.98 4.74
CA ASP A 166 4.27 17.72 4.55
C ASP A 166 3.11 16.84 4.04
N TYR A 167 3.36 15.55 3.80
CA TYR A 167 2.38 14.62 3.27
C TYR A 167 1.69 13.75 4.33
N LEU A 168 2.11 13.85 5.60
CA LEU A 168 1.40 13.25 6.72
C LEU A 168 0.51 14.28 7.42
N SER A 169 -0.53 13.82 8.08
CA SER A 169 -1.49 14.68 8.81
C SER A 169 -0.86 15.45 9.97
N SER A 170 0.27 14.97 10.50
CA SER A 170 1.07 15.63 11.53
C SER A 170 2.50 15.14 11.51
N ASN A 171 3.45 16.04 11.45
CA ASN A 171 4.88 15.76 11.64
C ASN A 171 5.32 15.82 13.12
N GLU A 172 4.43 16.23 14.03
CA GLU A 172 4.67 16.20 15.47
C GLU A 172 4.39 14.84 16.11
N SER A 173 3.70 13.96 15.38
CA SER A 173 3.42 12.61 15.85
C SER A 173 4.71 11.79 15.96
N LYS A 174 4.80 11.01 17.03
CA LYS A 174 5.86 10.00 17.22
C LYS A 174 5.44 8.61 16.74
N TYR A 175 4.27 8.52 16.16
CA TYR A 175 3.68 7.26 15.78
C TYR A 175 2.96 7.35 14.44
N TYR A 176 3.10 6.31 13.66
CA TYR A 176 2.34 5.99 12.49
C TYR A 176 1.43 4.80 12.78
N TYR A 177 0.31 4.67 12.09
CA TYR A 177 -0.65 3.58 12.28
C TYR A 177 -0.85 2.85 10.96
N ALA A 178 -0.15 1.73 10.80
CA ALA A 178 -0.27 0.87 9.62
C ALA A 178 -1.60 0.11 9.64
N PRO A 179 -2.46 0.26 8.62
CA PRO A 179 -3.72 -0.46 8.55
C PRO A 179 -3.51 -1.92 8.15
N ARG A 180 -4.36 -2.79 8.71
CA ARG A 180 -4.49 -4.19 8.34
C ARG A 180 -5.95 -4.53 8.13
N TRP A 181 -6.33 -4.73 6.90
CA TRP A 181 -7.68 -5.16 6.52
C TRP A 181 -7.66 -6.62 6.11
N ILE A 182 -8.41 -7.47 6.81
CA ILE A 182 -8.65 -8.86 6.42
C ILE A 182 -9.94 -8.91 5.64
N VAL A 183 -9.88 -9.28 4.38
CA VAL A 183 -11.05 -9.41 3.50
C VAL A 183 -11.98 -10.48 4.03
N SER A 184 -13.24 -10.14 4.18
CA SER A 184 -14.30 -11.00 4.71
C SER A 184 -15.41 -11.23 3.69
N GLN A 185 -16.31 -12.16 3.98
CA GLN A 185 -17.46 -12.47 3.13
C GLN A 185 -18.39 -11.26 2.88
N SER A 186 -18.38 -10.28 3.78
CA SER A 186 -19.16 -9.04 3.65
C SER A 186 -18.48 -7.96 2.81
N ASP A 187 -17.20 -8.12 2.48
CA ASP A 187 -16.44 -7.17 1.67
C ASP A 187 -16.71 -7.41 0.18
N THR A 188 -17.89 -7.01 -0.27
CA THR A 188 -18.33 -7.15 -1.65
C THR A 188 -18.42 -5.79 -2.33
N LYS A 189 -18.27 -5.77 -3.65
CA LYS A 189 -18.48 -4.56 -4.46
C LYS A 189 -19.83 -3.90 -4.16
N GLU A 190 -20.87 -4.70 -4.01
CA GLU A 190 -22.23 -4.22 -3.72
C GLU A 190 -22.30 -3.48 -2.38
N ASN A 191 -21.69 -4.04 -1.31
CA ASN A 191 -21.69 -3.41 0.01
C ASN A 191 -20.88 -2.11 0.03
N PHE A 192 -19.72 -2.06 -0.64
CA PHE A 192 -18.96 -0.83 -0.80
C PHE A 192 -19.74 0.24 -1.59
N MET A 193 -20.41 -0.13 -2.68
CA MET A 193 -21.21 0.82 -3.47
C MET A 193 -22.40 1.37 -2.67
N LYS A 194 -23.05 0.55 -1.85
CA LYS A 194 -24.12 1.01 -0.94
C LYS A 194 -23.60 2.00 0.10
N TYR A 195 -22.40 1.77 0.64
CA TYR A 195 -21.78 2.69 1.58
C TYR A 195 -21.50 4.05 0.91
N MET A 196 -20.84 4.07 -0.26
CA MET A 196 -20.53 5.29 -1.00
C MET A 196 -21.81 6.11 -1.28
N ALA A 197 -22.87 5.48 -1.77
CA ALA A 197 -24.13 6.16 -2.04
C ALA A 197 -24.79 6.74 -0.76
N SER A 198 -24.48 6.23 0.44
CA SER A 198 -24.98 6.75 1.70
C SER A 198 -24.23 7.97 2.24
N GLU A 199 -22.96 8.16 1.83
CA GLU A 199 -22.13 9.30 2.22
C GLU A 199 -22.41 10.52 1.34
N ASP A 200 -22.74 10.34 0.05
CA ASP A 200 -23.09 11.44 -0.88
C ASP A 200 -24.41 12.14 -0.48
N ASN A 201 -25.17 11.59 0.45
CA ASN A 201 -26.43 12.15 0.96
C ASN A 201 -26.29 12.85 2.34
N LYS A 202 -25.08 13.06 2.84
CA LYS A 202 -24.78 13.78 4.10
C LYS A 202 -23.98 15.06 3.81
#